data_2f0d2307e25e36da98a41d86c3465052
#
_entry.id   2f0d2307e25e36da98a41d86c3465052
#
_cell.length_a   1.000
_cell.length_b   1.000
_cell.length_c   1.000
_cell.angle_alpha   90.00
_cell.angle_beta   90.00
_cell.angle_gamma   90.00
#
_symmetry.space_group_name_H-M   'P 1'
#
loop_
_entity.id
_entity.type
_entity.pdbx_description
1 polymer ?
#
loop_
_entity_poly.entity_id
_entity_poly.type
_entity_poly.pdbx_seq_one_letter_code
_entity_poly.pdbx_strand_id
1 'polypeptide(L)'
;MNTLFLATGCLLNPQHQLLVVRKRGSRIWMLPGDKIDGAETAPQALQRELLEELQWDASCTPWQALGQFSHRAANEANTQVQAQVFYASLAHTPDVQIAAEIEAMQWWPIDAPMDEYFAPLLREMVLPALRAALQPQA
;
A
#
# COMPACT_ATOMS: atom_id res chain seq x y z
N MET A 1 -4.13 23.22 5.80
CA MET A 1 -3.93 21.94 5.13
C MET A 1 -4.10 20.80 6.13
N ASN A 2 -4.86 19.80 5.77
CA ASN A 2 -5.06 18.62 6.60
C ASN A 2 -3.97 17.59 6.33
N THR A 3 -3.59 16.86 7.37
CA THR A 3 -2.64 15.75 7.24
C THR A 3 -3.31 14.45 7.69
N LEU A 4 -3.23 13.42 6.85
CA LEU A 4 -3.71 12.09 7.15
C LEU A 4 -2.51 11.20 7.47
N PHE A 5 -2.59 10.45 8.56
CA PHE A 5 -1.54 9.51 8.96
C PHE A 5 -1.98 8.10 8.60
N LEU A 6 -1.24 7.47 7.69
CA LEU A 6 -1.60 6.19 7.11
C LEU A 6 -0.59 5.11 7.44
N ALA A 7 -1.05 3.86 7.47
CA ALA A 7 -0.21 2.68 7.44
C ALA A 7 -0.58 1.89 6.18
N THR A 8 0.40 1.64 5.31
CA THR A 8 0.17 0.95 4.05
C THR A 8 1.19 -0.16 3.84
N GLY A 9 0.82 -1.13 3.03
CA GLY A 9 1.65 -2.30 2.80
C GLY A 9 1.89 -2.61 1.34
N CYS A 10 3.13 -2.91 1.01
CA CYS A 10 3.53 -3.42 -0.29
C CYS A 10 3.58 -4.95 -0.20
N LEU A 11 2.58 -5.61 -0.74
CA LEU A 11 2.53 -7.07 -0.83
C LEU A 11 3.05 -7.49 -2.19
N LEU A 12 4.10 -8.31 -2.19
CA LEU A 12 4.72 -8.80 -3.42
C LEU A 12 4.51 -10.30 -3.51
N ASN A 13 3.99 -10.75 -4.65
CA ASN A 13 3.81 -12.17 -4.90
C ASN A 13 5.10 -12.79 -5.46
N PRO A 14 5.17 -14.13 -5.64
CA PRO A 14 6.38 -14.76 -6.17
C PRO A 14 6.76 -14.34 -7.58
N GLN A 15 5.85 -13.73 -8.34
CA GLN A 15 6.10 -13.23 -9.69
C GLN A 15 6.57 -11.78 -9.69
N HIS A 16 6.94 -11.21 -8.52
CA HIS A 16 7.40 -9.83 -8.38
C HIS A 16 6.35 -8.82 -8.83
N GLN A 17 5.10 -9.08 -8.48
CA GLN A 17 4.00 -8.16 -8.72
C GLN A 17 3.53 -7.59 -7.40
N LEU A 18 3.18 -6.30 -7.43
CA LEU A 18 2.76 -5.52 -6.29
C LEU A 18 1.23 -5.42 -6.27
N LEU A 19 0.62 -5.71 -5.13
CA LEU A 19 -0.82 -5.54 -4.99
C LEU A 19 -1.17 -4.06 -4.90
N VAL A 20 -2.02 -3.60 -5.80
CA VAL A 20 -2.58 -2.25 -5.76
C VAL A 20 -4.09 -2.34 -5.78
N VAL A 21 -4.74 -1.37 -5.13
CA VAL A 21 -6.18 -1.34 -4.96
C VAL A 21 -6.73 0.01 -5.39
N ARG A 22 -8.02 0.05 -5.67
CA ARG A 22 -8.71 1.27 -6.07
C ARG A 22 -10.03 1.37 -5.31
N LYS A 23 -10.26 2.53 -4.71
CA LYS A 23 -11.49 2.76 -3.95
C LYS A 23 -12.66 3.06 -4.87
N ARG A 24 -13.87 2.72 -4.40
CA ARG A 24 -15.11 3.02 -5.13
C ARG A 24 -15.21 4.51 -5.37
N GLY A 25 -15.51 4.88 -6.61
CA GLY A 25 -15.62 6.26 -7.03
C GLY A 25 -14.30 6.94 -7.37
N SER A 26 -13.18 6.26 -7.20
CA SER A 26 -11.86 6.79 -7.52
C SER A 26 -11.29 6.10 -8.78
N ARG A 27 -10.49 6.85 -9.54
CA ARG A 27 -9.73 6.30 -10.67
C ARG A 27 -8.28 6.00 -10.29
N ILE A 28 -7.92 6.23 -9.02
CA ILE A 28 -6.53 6.21 -8.60
C ILE A 28 -6.20 4.89 -7.91
N TRP A 29 -5.17 4.23 -8.41
CA TRP A 29 -4.61 3.02 -7.81
C TRP A 29 -3.66 3.40 -6.68
N MET A 30 -3.72 2.67 -5.58
CA MET A 30 -2.92 2.96 -4.40
C MET A 30 -2.58 1.67 -3.67
N LEU A 31 -1.72 1.77 -2.67
CA LEU A 31 -1.41 0.65 -1.80
C LEU A 31 -2.59 0.36 -0.87
N PRO A 32 -2.81 -0.90 -0.51
CA PRO A 32 -3.77 -1.22 0.54
C PRO A 32 -3.30 -0.70 1.89
N GLY A 33 -4.26 -0.39 2.75
CA GLY A 33 -4.05 0.25 4.02
C GLY A 33 -4.81 1.56 4.09
N ASP A 34 -4.88 2.17 5.27
CA ASP A 34 -5.56 3.45 5.45
C ASP A 34 -5.14 4.05 6.80
N LYS A 35 -6.00 4.86 7.37
CA LYS A 35 -5.71 5.69 8.54
C LYS A 35 -5.37 4.88 9.77
N ILE A 36 -4.40 5.38 10.53
CA ILE A 36 -4.07 4.83 11.84
C ILE A 36 -5.08 5.41 12.84
N ASP A 37 -5.76 4.54 13.56
CA ASP A 37 -6.78 4.94 14.52
C ASP A 37 -6.24 4.98 15.95
N GLY A 38 -6.49 6.10 16.64
CA GLY A 38 -6.26 6.22 18.07
C GLY A 38 -4.87 5.78 18.50
N ALA A 39 -4.81 4.79 19.37
CA ALA A 39 -3.57 4.31 19.97
C ALA A 39 -2.94 3.15 19.19
N GLU A 40 -3.45 2.83 18.00
CA GLU A 40 -2.86 1.76 17.19
C GLU A 40 -1.42 2.09 16.81
N THR A 41 -0.57 1.07 16.79
CA THR A 41 0.70 1.17 16.07
C THR A 41 0.42 1.07 14.57
N ALA A 42 1.38 1.49 13.74
CA ALA A 42 1.22 1.38 12.29
C ALA A 42 1.05 -0.08 11.84
N PRO A 43 1.82 -1.07 12.35
CA PRO A 43 1.56 -2.47 11.99
C PRO A 43 0.18 -2.96 12.40
N GLN A 44 -0.35 -2.54 13.55
CA GLN A 44 -1.69 -2.92 13.99
C GLN A 44 -2.75 -2.33 13.04
N ALA A 45 -2.59 -1.06 12.68
CA ALA A 45 -3.51 -0.41 11.75
C ALA A 45 -3.49 -1.11 10.39
N LEU A 46 -2.31 -1.45 9.90
CA LEU A 46 -2.17 -2.14 8.62
C LEU A 46 -2.86 -3.48 8.64
N GLN A 47 -2.65 -4.27 9.70
CA GLN A 47 -3.28 -5.58 9.83
C GLN A 47 -4.81 -5.46 9.83
N ARG A 48 -5.35 -4.50 10.58
CA ARG A 48 -6.79 -4.24 10.63
C ARG A 48 -7.33 -3.85 9.26
N GLU A 49 -6.67 -2.91 8.59
CA GLU A 49 -7.11 -2.42 7.28
C GLU A 49 -7.08 -3.52 6.22
N LEU A 50 -6.05 -4.36 6.21
CA LEU A 50 -5.99 -5.46 5.25
C LEU A 50 -7.10 -6.47 5.46
N LEU A 51 -7.48 -6.71 6.70
CA LEU A 51 -8.61 -7.59 6.99
C LEU A 51 -9.92 -6.97 6.48
N GLU A 52 -10.11 -5.66 6.68
CA GLU A 52 -11.30 -4.96 6.20
C GLU A 52 -11.36 -4.88 4.68
N GLU A 53 -10.27 -4.49 4.04
CA GLU A 53 -10.24 -4.20 2.60
C GLU A 53 -10.10 -5.44 1.74
N LEU A 54 -9.37 -6.45 2.21
CA LEU A 54 -8.99 -7.62 1.41
C LEU A 54 -9.47 -8.94 2.01
N GLN A 55 -10.14 -8.90 3.16
CA GLN A 55 -10.58 -10.10 3.88
C GLN A 55 -9.43 -11.08 4.08
N TRP A 56 -8.24 -10.54 4.35
CA TRP A 56 -7.02 -11.32 4.47
C TRP A 56 -6.34 -11.04 5.81
N ASP A 57 -6.04 -12.11 6.54
CA ASP A 57 -5.35 -12.03 7.83
C ASP A 57 -3.86 -11.92 7.59
N ALA A 58 -3.31 -10.73 7.83
CA ALA A 58 -1.90 -10.43 7.63
C ALA A 58 -1.06 -10.62 8.89
N SER A 59 -1.62 -11.23 9.96
CA SER A 59 -0.95 -11.32 11.26
C SER A 59 0.37 -12.09 11.22
N CYS A 60 0.52 -13.03 10.29
CA CYS A 60 1.74 -13.83 10.15
C CYS A 60 2.65 -13.33 9.02
N THR A 61 2.39 -12.16 8.48
CA THR A 61 3.19 -11.60 7.39
C THR A 61 4.51 -11.05 7.93
N PRO A 62 5.65 -11.42 7.34
CA PRO A 62 6.96 -10.92 7.79
C PRO A 62 7.22 -9.52 7.25
N TRP A 63 6.49 -8.54 7.76
CA TRP A 63 6.61 -7.15 7.33
C TRP A 63 7.99 -6.58 7.65
N GLN A 64 8.56 -5.86 6.69
CA GLN A 64 9.74 -5.04 6.88
C GLN A 64 9.35 -3.58 6.68
N ALA A 65 9.91 -2.69 7.48
CA ALA A 65 9.66 -1.26 7.32
C ALA A 65 10.40 -0.76 6.08
N LEU A 66 9.66 -0.11 5.18
CA LEU A 66 10.28 0.54 4.03
C LEU A 66 10.68 1.97 4.36
N GLY A 67 9.83 2.69 5.07
CA GLY A 67 10.10 4.06 5.46
C GLY A 67 8.83 4.84 5.71
N GLN A 68 9.03 6.13 5.94
CA GLN A 68 7.94 7.09 6.14
C GLN A 68 7.99 8.10 5.00
N PHE A 69 6.86 8.32 4.35
CA PHE A 69 6.79 9.15 3.16
C PHE A 69 5.64 10.15 3.29
N SER A 70 5.83 11.33 2.72
CA SER A 70 4.80 12.38 2.70
C SER A 70 4.57 12.86 1.29
N HIS A 71 3.31 13.08 0.95
CA HIS A 71 2.92 13.60 -0.36
C HIS A 71 1.49 14.12 -0.28
N ARG A 72 1.05 14.81 -1.35
CA ARG A 72 -0.35 15.23 -1.43
C ARG A 72 -1.27 14.00 -1.54
N ALA A 73 -2.47 14.13 -0.99
CA ALA A 73 -3.45 13.05 -1.05
C ALA A 73 -3.99 12.89 -2.49
N ALA A 74 -4.22 11.64 -2.89
CA ALA A 74 -4.68 11.33 -4.24
C ALA A 74 -6.14 11.71 -4.45
N ASN A 75 -6.99 11.54 -3.42
CA ASN A 75 -8.44 11.65 -3.55
C ASN A 75 -9.04 12.79 -2.72
N GLU A 76 -8.23 13.59 -2.05
CA GLU A 76 -8.73 14.66 -1.19
C GLU A 76 -7.96 15.95 -1.45
N ALA A 77 -8.68 17.02 -1.77
CA ALA A 77 -8.09 18.31 -2.04
C ALA A 77 -7.51 18.91 -0.75
N ASN A 78 -6.46 19.71 -0.88
CA ASN A 78 -5.83 20.45 0.22
C ASN A 78 -5.46 19.54 1.40
N THR A 79 -5.06 18.30 1.09
CA THR A 79 -4.74 17.27 2.07
C THR A 79 -3.41 16.65 1.75
N GLN A 80 -2.59 16.44 2.77
CA GLN A 80 -1.33 15.75 2.68
C GLN A 80 -1.40 14.42 3.42
N VAL A 81 -0.77 13.41 2.89
CA VAL A 81 -0.65 12.12 3.58
C VAL A 81 0.76 11.96 4.12
N GLN A 82 0.86 11.36 5.28
CA GLN A 82 2.11 10.90 5.85
C GLN A 82 1.94 9.42 6.13
N ALA A 83 2.64 8.59 5.36
CA ALA A 83 2.43 7.14 5.39
C ALA A 83 3.63 6.43 5.96
N GLN A 84 3.38 5.53 6.91
CA GLN A 84 4.36 4.51 7.29
C GLN A 84 4.13 3.32 6.37
N VAL A 85 5.16 2.95 5.61
CA VAL A 85 5.05 1.95 4.56
C VAL A 85 5.89 0.73 4.93
N PHE A 86 5.26 -0.43 4.77
CA PHE A 86 5.90 -1.73 5.03
C PHE A 86 5.88 -2.53 3.74
N TYR A 87 6.75 -3.53 3.63
CA TYR A 87 6.74 -4.44 2.49
C TYR A 87 7.01 -5.86 2.93
N ALA A 88 6.51 -6.80 2.15
CA ALA A 88 6.74 -8.22 2.37
C ALA A 88 6.69 -8.95 1.04
N SER A 89 7.69 -9.82 0.83
CA SER A 89 7.71 -10.74 -0.30
C SER A 89 7.11 -12.06 0.17
N LEU A 90 6.03 -12.48 -0.48
CA LEU A 90 5.27 -13.64 -0.06
C LEU A 90 5.69 -14.88 -0.86
N ALA A 91 5.69 -16.04 -0.19
CA ALA A 91 6.03 -17.31 -0.83
C ALA A 91 4.94 -17.76 -1.81
N HIS A 92 3.71 -17.30 -1.61
CA HIS A 92 2.56 -17.62 -2.45
C HIS A 92 1.73 -16.38 -2.66
N THR A 93 1.02 -16.32 -3.80
CA THR A 93 0.05 -15.24 -4.02
C THR A 93 -1.10 -15.43 -3.04
N PRO A 94 -1.39 -14.45 -2.16
CA PRO A 94 -2.45 -14.62 -1.17
C PRO A 94 -3.82 -14.63 -1.82
N ASP A 95 -4.74 -15.37 -1.21
CA ASP A 95 -6.14 -15.38 -1.62
C ASP A 95 -6.83 -14.19 -0.98
N VAL A 96 -6.89 -13.07 -1.70
CA VAL A 96 -7.50 -11.84 -1.22
C VAL A 96 -8.83 -11.61 -1.93
N GLN A 97 -9.79 -11.05 -1.20
CA GLN A 97 -11.10 -10.69 -1.74
C GLN A 97 -11.41 -9.26 -1.37
N ILE A 98 -11.67 -8.43 -2.39
CA ILE A 98 -11.96 -7.01 -2.14
C ILE A 98 -13.26 -6.86 -1.34
N ALA A 99 -13.24 -5.90 -0.43
CA ALA A 99 -14.36 -5.63 0.47
C ALA A 99 -14.35 -4.16 0.86
N ALA A 100 -15.32 -3.74 1.67
CA ALA A 100 -15.46 -2.38 2.16
C ALA A 100 -15.49 -1.37 0.99
N GLU A 101 -14.66 -0.33 1.05
CA GLU A 101 -14.65 0.69 0.00
C GLU A 101 -13.81 0.32 -1.23
N ILE A 102 -13.20 -0.86 -1.26
CA ILE A 102 -12.34 -1.26 -2.39
C ILE A 102 -13.21 -1.79 -3.51
N GLU A 103 -13.08 -1.18 -4.70
CA GLU A 103 -13.83 -1.55 -5.89
C GLU A 103 -13.06 -2.51 -6.79
N ALA A 104 -11.73 -2.38 -6.83
CA ALA A 104 -10.90 -3.19 -7.73
C ALA A 104 -9.53 -3.43 -7.12
N MET A 105 -8.89 -4.49 -7.57
CA MET A 105 -7.50 -4.79 -7.22
C MET A 105 -6.79 -5.34 -8.44
N GLN A 106 -5.46 -5.21 -8.45
CA GLN A 106 -4.64 -5.87 -9.47
C GLN A 106 -3.23 -6.10 -8.93
N TRP A 107 -2.57 -7.07 -9.51
CA TRP A 107 -1.16 -7.34 -9.26
C TRP A 107 -0.35 -6.67 -10.36
N TRP A 108 0.43 -5.64 -9.98
CA TRP A 108 1.16 -4.79 -10.91
C TRP A 108 2.62 -5.20 -10.96
N PRO A 109 3.20 -5.49 -12.13
CA PRO A 109 4.63 -5.83 -12.21
C PRO A 109 5.48 -4.72 -11.63
N ILE A 110 6.41 -5.08 -10.74
CA ILE A 110 7.21 -4.09 -10.02
C ILE A 110 8.07 -3.24 -10.96
N ASP A 111 8.44 -3.78 -12.12
CA ASP A 111 9.28 -3.09 -13.09
C ASP A 111 8.48 -2.31 -14.15
N ALA A 112 7.15 -2.41 -14.12
CA ALA A 112 6.31 -1.69 -15.07
C ALA A 112 6.15 -0.23 -14.64
N PRO A 113 6.08 0.71 -15.61
CA PRO A 113 5.88 2.11 -15.26
C PRO A 113 4.48 2.36 -14.72
N MET A 114 4.36 3.36 -13.85
CA MET A 114 3.09 3.83 -13.32
C MET A 114 2.79 5.21 -13.89
N ASP A 115 1.54 5.41 -14.33
CA ASP A 115 1.09 6.67 -14.91
C ASP A 115 0.33 7.51 -13.87
N GLU A 116 -0.35 8.56 -14.35
CA GLU A 116 -1.09 9.48 -13.48
C GLU A 116 -2.28 8.84 -12.75
N TYR A 117 -2.65 7.61 -13.11
CA TYR A 117 -3.71 6.87 -12.42
C TYR A 117 -3.20 6.10 -11.21
N PHE A 118 -1.95 6.29 -10.84
CA PHE A 118 -1.39 5.78 -9.59
C PHE A 118 -1.16 6.93 -8.64
N ALA A 119 -1.43 6.72 -7.34
CA ALA A 119 -1.30 7.76 -6.33
C ALA A 119 0.12 8.35 -6.36
N PRO A 120 0.25 9.69 -6.26
CA PRO A 120 1.58 10.31 -6.31
C PRO A 120 2.54 9.75 -5.26
N LEU A 121 2.06 9.49 -4.05
CA LEU A 121 2.88 8.87 -3.01
C LEU A 121 3.48 7.55 -3.48
N LEU A 122 2.65 6.69 -4.08
CA LEU A 122 3.09 5.39 -4.57
C LEU A 122 4.05 5.54 -5.74
N ARG A 123 3.64 6.28 -6.76
CA ARG A 123 4.38 6.40 -8.01
C ARG A 123 5.71 7.13 -7.85
N GLU A 124 5.72 8.22 -7.09
CA GLU A 124 6.88 9.11 -7.02
C GLU A 124 7.81 8.81 -5.86
N MET A 125 7.28 8.26 -4.75
CA MET A 125 8.05 8.09 -3.52
C MET A 125 8.28 6.62 -3.16
N VAL A 126 7.22 5.84 -3.09
CA VAL A 126 7.29 4.47 -2.56
C VAL A 126 7.91 3.53 -3.57
N LEU A 127 7.48 3.57 -4.83
CA LEU A 127 7.93 2.63 -5.84
C LEU A 127 9.45 2.66 -6.04
N PRO A 128 10.10 3.85 -6.15
CA PRO A 128 11.56 3.89 -6.25
C PRO A 128 12.24 3.30 -5.01
N ALA A 129 11.73 3.59 -3.81
CA ALA A 129 12.31 3.07 -2.57
C ALA A 129 12.12 1.55 -2.48
N LEU A 130 10.97 1.04 -2.90
CA LEU A 130 10.68 -0.39 -2.91
C LEU A 130 11.61 -1.13 -3.87
N ARG A 131 11.79 -0.60 -5.08
CA ARG A 131 12.70 -1.19 -6.06
C ARG A 131 14.12 -1.27 -5.52
N ALA A 132 14.57 -0.22 -4.84
CA ALA A 132 15.90 -0.22 -4.22
C ALA A 132 16.01 -1.25 -3.10
N ALA A 133 14.96 -1.40 -2.28
CA ALA A 133 14.95 -2.35 -1.17
C ALA A 133 14.95 -3.81 -1.66
N LEU A 134 14.38 -4.07 -2.83
CA LEU A 134 14.27 -5.42 -3.39
C LEU A 134 15.46 -5.83 -4.22
N GLN A 135 16.39 -4.92 -4.52
CA GLN A 135 17.57 -5.27 -5.31
C GLN A 135 18.50 -6.16 -4.50
N PRO A 136 19.06 -7.21 -5.12
CA PRO A 136 20.05 -8.03 -4.43
C PRO A 136 21.25 -7.18 -4.04
N GLN A 137 21.73 -7.37 -2.82
CA GLN A 137 22.97 -6.71 -2.40
C GLN A 137 24.16 -7.48 -2.98
N ALA A 138 25.05 -6.73 -3.60
CA ALA A 138 26.26 -7.30 -4.20
C ALA A 138 27.26 -7.72 -3.11
#